data_d3e63fbc33da69144ffce1ba987c6e38
#
_entry.id   d3e63fbc33da69144ffce1ba987c6e38
#
_cell.length_a   1.000
_cell.length_b   1.000
_cell.length_c   1.000
_cell.angle_alpha   90.00
_cell.angle_beta   90.00
_cell.angle_gamma   90.00
#
_symmetry.space_group_name_H-M   'P 1'
#
loop_
_entity.id
_entity.type
_entity.pdbx_description
1 polymer ?
#
loop_
_entity_poly.entity_id
_entity_poly.type
_entity_poly.pdbx_seq_one_letter_code
_entity_poly.pdbx_strand_id
1 'polypeptide(L)' 'MSENDYKKTYNGFTKFVLWGTVAVISLLVILAITLL' A
#
# COMPACT_ATOMS: atom_id res chain seq x y z
N MET A 1 -24.19 10.19 -8.64
CA MET A 1 -22.78 9.86 -8.48
C MET A 1 -22.04 9.99 -9.80
N SER A 2 -21.07 10.84 -9.85
CA SER A 2 -20.27 11.01 -11.05
C SER A 2 -19.14 10.00 -11.09
N GLU A 3 -18.63 9.73 -12.28
CA GLU A 3 -17.51 8.82 -12.44
C GLU A 3 -16.27 9.27 -11.69
N ASN A 4 -16.13 10.58 -11.49
CA ASN A 4 -14.98 11.14 -10.79
C ASN A 4 -14.95 10.76 -9.32
N ASP A 5 -16.10 10.70 -8.67
CA ASP A 5 -16.19 10.26 -7.28
C ASP A 5 -15.79 8.80 -7.13
N TYR A 6 -16.16 8.00 -8.09
CA TYR A 6 -15.80 6.60 -8.14
C TYR A 6 -14.29 6.42 -8.24
N LYS A 7 -13.67 7.16 -9.14
CA LYS A 7 -12.23 7.08 -9.37
C LYS A 7 -11.43 7.58 -8.18
N LYS A 8 -11.92 8.63 -7.51
CA LYS A 8 -11.23 9.17 -6.34
C LYS A 8 -11.18 8.19 -5.20
N THR A 9 -12.30 7.55 -4.90
CA THR A 9 -12.36 6.56 -3.83
C THR A 9 -11.49 5.35 -4.16
N TYR A 10 -11.52 4.94 -5.40
CA TYR A 10 -10.72 3.79 -5.85
C TYR A 10 -9.24 4.09 -5.79
N ASN A 11 -8.84 5.28 -6.23
CA ASN A 11 -7.43 5.66 -6.20
C ASN A 11 -6.88 5.73 -4.79
N GLY A 12 -7.66 6.26 -3.86
CA GLY A 12 -7.26 6.33 -2.46
C GLY A 12 -7.07 4.95 -1.85
N PHE A 13 -8.00 4.05 -2.12
CA PHE A 13 -7.94 2.68 -1.62
C PHE A 13 -6.75 1.93 -2.21
N THR A 14 -6.58 2.02 -3.53
CA THR A 14 -5.48 1.34 -4.21
C THR A 14 -4.13 1.86 -3.71
N LYS A 15 -4.02 3.17 -3.53
CA LYS A 15 -2.80 3.76 -3.02
C LYS A 15 -2.49 3.29 -1.61
N PHE A 16 -3.52 3.20 -0.78
CA PHE A 16 -3.37 2.72 0.59
C PHE A 16 -2.88 1.28 0.62
N VAL A 17 -3.49 0.42 -0.20
CA VAL A 17 -3.10 -0.99 -0.28
C VAL A 17 -1.67 -1.10 -0.78
N LEU A 18 -1.32 -0.34 -1.80
CA LEU A 18 0.02 -0.37 -2.38
C LEU A 18 1.07 0.06 -1.36
N TRP A 19 0.85 1.18 -0.70
CA TRP A 19 1.78 1.68 0.31
C TRP A 19 1.85 0.74 1.50
N GLY A 20 0.72 0.21 1.94
CA GLY A 20 0.68 -0.75 3.03
C GLY A 20 1.48 -2.00 2.71
N THR A 21 1.34 -2.51 1.49
CA THR A 21 2.07 -3.69 1.05
C THR A 21 3.57 -3.42 1.01
N VAL A 22 3.97 -2.30 0.45
CA VAL A 22 5.39 -1.91 0.39
C VAL A 22 5.97 -1.78 1.79
N ALA A 23 5.23 -1.17 2.70
CA ALA A 23 5.68 -1.01 4.07
C ALA A 23 5.88 -2.36 4.76
N VAL A 24 4.94 -3.27 4.59
CA VAL A 24 5.04 -4.62 5.18
C VAL A 24 6.22 -5.37 4.60
N ILE A 25 6.39 -5.35 3.31
CA ILE A 25 7.50 -6.03 2.64
C ILE A 25 8.83 -5.44 3.11
N SER A 26 8.91 -4.12 3.21
CA SER A 26 10.13 -3.45 3.68
C SER A 26 10.48 -3.88 5.10
N LEU A 27 9.49 -3.95 5.97
CA LEU A 27 9.71 -4.41 7.35
C LEU A 27 10.21 -5.84 7.38
N LEU A 28 9.63 -6.70 6.58
CA LEU A 28 10.03 -8.10 6.52
C LEU A 28 11.48 -8.23 6.01
N VAL A 29 11.84 -7.46 5.01
CA VAL A 29 13.21 -7.48 4.47
C VAL A 29 14.20 -7.01 5.52
N ILE A 30 13.89 -5.90 6.19
CA ILE A 30 14.76 -5.37 7.25
C ILE A 30 14.94 -6.39 8.37
N LEU A 31 13.86 -7.01 8.80
CA LEU A 31 13.91 -8.03 9.84
C LEU A 31 14.75 -9.23 9.40
N ALA A 32 14.58 -9.66 8.17
CA ALA A 32 15.34 -10.78 7.64
C ALA A 32 16.84 -10.48 7.65
N ILE A 33 17.23 -9.30 7.22
CA ILE A 33 18.64 -8.90 7.20
C ILE A 33 19.18 -8.77 8.63
N THR A 34 18.39 -8.21 9.53
CA THR A 34 18.83 -8.01 10.91
C THR A 34 18.98 -9.33 11.65
N LEU A 35 18.09 -10.28 11.38
CA LEU A 35 18.12 -11.58 12.05
C LEU A 35 19.18 -12.52 11.44
N LEU A 36 19.59 -12.22 10.21
CA LEU A 36 20.64 -12.98 9.57
C LEU A 36 22.00 -12.60 10.18
#